data_281b6ec3db21506db67637e196779711
#
_entry.id   281b6ec3db21506db67637e196779711
#
_cell.length_a   1.000
_cell.length_b   1.000
_cell.length_c   1.000
_cell.angle_alpha   90.00
_cell.angle_beta   90.00
_cell.angle_gamma   90.00
#
_symmetry.space_group_name_H-M   'P 1'
#
loop_
_entity.id
_entity.type
_entity.pdbx_description
1 polymer ?
#
loop_
_entity_poly.entity_id
_entity_poly.type
_entity_poly.pdbx_seq_one_letter_code
_entity_poly.pdbx_strand_id
1 'polypeptide(L)' 'MLIALYFGIGLLIGISHGLFLKEVNHESIDIVTMTIAYHIYLWPIMLMIYFGDLWAYYFKEEFKC' A
#
# COMPACT_ATOMS: atom_id res chain seq x y z
N MET A 1 6.95 -22.69 5.72
CA MET A 1 6.50 -22.30 4.40
C MET A 1 5.39 -21.26 4.39
N LEU A 2 4.31 -21.47 5.16
CA LEU A 2 3.21 -20.50 5.18
C LEU A 2 3.67 -19.14 5.70
N ILE A 3 4.55 -19.13 6.69
CA ILE A 3 5.07 -17.87 7.23
C ILE A 3 5.87 -17.12 6.18
N ALA A 4 6.72 -17.84 5.42
CA ALA A 4 7.51 -17.22 4.37
C ALA A 4 6.61 -16.64 3.26
N LEU A 5 5.56 -17.38 2.89
CA LEU A 5 4.59 -16.88 1.91
C LEU A 5 3.87 -15.64 2.41
N TYR A 6 3.47 -15.65 3.67
CA TYR A 6 2.79 -14.51 4.28
C TYR A 6 3.65 -13.25 4.20
N PHE A 7 4.90 -13.34 4.64
CA PHE A 7 5.79 -12.18 4.62
C PHE A 7 6.17 -11.78 3.19
N GLY A 8 6.35 -12.77 2.30
CA GLY A 8 6.67 -12.49 0.89
C GLY A 8 5.56 -11.71 0.20
N ILE A 9 4.31 -12.15 0.39
CA ILE A 9 3.15 -11.47 -0.19
C ILE A 9 3.05 -10.06 0.40
N GLY A 10 3.22 -9.94 1.71
CA GLY A 10 3.18 -8.64 2.37
C GLY A 10 4.24 -7.69 1.83
N LEU A 11 5.44 -8.20 1.59
CA LEU A 11 6.53 -7.39 1.04
C LEU A 11 6.19 -6.89 -0.37
N LEU A 12 5.66 -7.76 -1.23
CA LEU A 12 5.28 -7.37 -2.58
C LEU A 12 4.19 -6.30 -2.56
N ILE A 13 3.17 -6.51 -1.75
CA ILE A 13 2.08 -5.54 -1.61
C ILE A 13 2.62 -4.23 -1.04
N GLY A 14 3.50 -4.33 -0.04
CA GLY A 14 4.10 -3.17 0.59
C GLY A 14 4.91 -2.33 -0.38
N ILE A 15 5.71 -2.97 -1.21
CA ILE A 15 6.51 -2.26 -2.22
C ILE A 15 5.58 -1.55 -3.21
N SER A 16 4.55 -2.24 -3.68
CA SER A 16 3.59 -1.63 -4.60
C SER A 16 2.92 -0.41 -3.98
N HIS A 17 2.43 -0.55 -2.75
CA HIS A 17 1.77 0.55 -2.07
C HIS A 17 2.74 1.69 -1.78
N GLY A 18 3.96 1.37 -1.36
CA GLY A 18 4.98 2.37 -1.09
C GLY A 18 5.33 3.20 -2.32
N LEU A 19 5.51 2.53 -3.46
CA LEU A 19 5.77 3.23 -4.70
C LEU A 19 4.59 4.11 -5.11
N PHE A 20 3.38 3.60 -4.93
CA PHE A 20 2.18 4.38 -5.21
C PHE A 20 2.14 5.65 -4.37
N LEU A 21 2.38 5.54 -3.06
CA LEU A 21 2.38 6.69 -2.17
C LEU A 21 3.49 7.69 -2.55
N LYS A 22 4.66 7.17 -2.90
CA LYS A 22 5.78 8.03 -3.25
C LYS A 22 5.50 8.83 -4.52
N GLU A 23 4.94 8.18 -5.53
CA GLU A 23 4.73 8.83 -6.83
C GLU A 23 3.46 9.68 -6.86
N VAL A 24 2.40 9.23 -6.18
CA VAL A 24 1.11 9.92 -6.24
C VAL A 24 0.98 10.94 -5.13
N ASN A 25 1.32 10.58 -3.91
CA ASN A 25 1.14 11.45 -2.76
C ASN A 25 2.42 12.17 -2.33
N HIS A 26 3.54 11.89 -3.00
CA HIS A 26 4.85 12.51 -2.69
C HIS A 26 5.26 12.33 -1.25
N GLU A 27 4.98 11.16 -0.68
CA GLU A 27 5.37 10.85 0.69
C GLU A 27 6.89 10.72 0.83
N SER A 28 7.40 11.01 2.02
CA SER A 28 8.83 10.89 2.28
C SER A 28 9.25 9.42 2.33
N ILE A 29 10.55 9.18 2.13
CA ILE A 29 11.11 7.83 2.16
C ILE A 29 10.88 7.17 3.52
N ASP A 30 10.93 7.93 4.60
CA ASP A 30 10.69 7.39 5.94
C ASP A 30 9.28 6.84 6.07
N ILE A 31 8.29 7.57 5.58
CA ILE A 31 6.90 7.13 5.62
C ILE A 31 6.71 5.91 4.73
N VAL A 32 7.31 5.91 3.53
CA VAL A 32 7.23 4.79 2.60
C VAL A 32 7.85 3.53 3.23
N THR A 33 9.00 3.67 3.87
CA THR A 33 9.68 2.55 4.52
C THR A 33 8.82 1.97 5.64
N MET A 34 8.23 2.83 6.47
CA MET A 34 7.34 2.39 7.54
C MET A 34 6.11 1.68 6.98
N THR A 35 5.55 2.20 5.89
CA THR A 35 4.40 1.58 5.24
C THR A 35 4.75 0.18 4.76
N ILE A 36 5.91 0.00 4.13
CA ILE A 36 6.36 -1.31 3.67
C ILE A 36 6.52 -2.26 4.85
N ALA A 37 7.11 -1.79 5.95
CA ALA A 37 7.29 -2.61 7.15
C ALA A 37 5.95 -3.08 7.71
N TYR A 38 4.96 -2.19 7.76
CA TYR A 38 3.64 -2.57 8.24
C TYR A 38 2.99 -3.61 7.32
N HIS A 39 3.21 -3.52 6.01
CA HIS A 39 2.68 -4.50 5.07
C HIS A 39 3.25 -5.90 5.33
N ILE A 40 4.51 -5.98 5.70
CA ILE A 40 5.12 -7.27 5.98
C ILE A 40 4.40 -7.97 7.13
N TYR A 41 3.97 -7.22 8.15
CA TYR A 41 3.31 -7.78 9.32
C TYR A 41 1.80 -7.83 9.20
N LEU A 42 1.20 -6.79 8.64
CA LEU A 42 -0.26 -6.60 8.66
C LEU A 42 -0.80 -6.34 7.25
N TRP A 43 -0.25 -7.02 6.25
CA TRP A 43 -0.65 -6.76 4.88
C TRP A 43 -2.16 -6.96 4.61
N PRO A 44 -2.88 -7.89 5.28
CA PRO A 44 -4.31 -8.01 5.01
C PRO A 44 -5.07 -6.73 5.35
N ILE A 45 -4.70 -6.08 6.45
CA ILE A 45 -5.33 -4.81 6.85
C ILE A 45 -4.85 -3.68 5.95
N MET A 46 -3.55 -3.62 5.70
CA MET A 46 -2.97 -2.58 4.85
C MET A 46 -3.45 -2.69 3.41
N LEU A 47 -3.73 -3.91 2.95
CA LEU A 47 -4.26 -4.12 1.62
C LEU A 47 -5.64 -3.46 1.47
N MET A 48 -6.47 -3.52 2.50
CA MET A 48 -7.77 -2.85 2.48
C MET A 48 -7.59 -1.34 2.35
N ILE A 49 -6.63 -0.78 3.08
CA ILE A 49 -6.32 0.65 3.00
C ILE A 49 -5.82 1.00 1.59
N TYR A 50 -4.96 0.14 1.03
CA TYR A 50 -4.44 0.35 -0.32
C TYR A 50 -5.57 0.35 -1.35
N PHE A 51 -6.50 -0.58 -1.25
CA PHE A 51 -7.66 -0.60 -2.15
C PHE A 51 -8.49 0.67 -2.01
N GLY A 52 -8.65 1.17 -0.80
CA GLY A 52 -9.33 2.44 -0.56
C GLY A 52 -8.63 3.60 -1.26
N ASP A 53 -7.30 3.64 -1.16
CA ASP A 53 -6.50 4.67 -1.82
C ASP A 53 -6.61 4.59 -3.34
N LEU A 54 -6.54 3.36 -3.90
CA LEU A 54 -6.69 3.16 -5.32
C LEU A 54 -8.08 3.56 -5.80
N TRP A 55 -9.09 3.19 -5.05
CA TRP A 55 -10.46 3.55 -5.37
C TRP A 55 -10.62 5.07 -5.43
N ALA A 56 -10.14 5.76 -4.39
CA ALA A 56 -10.21 7.20 -4.34
C ALA A 56 -9.45 7.84 -5.50
N TYR A 57 -8.29 7.28 -5.87
CA TYR A 57 -7.49 7.80 -6.96
C TYR A 57 -8.17 7.65 -8.30
N TYR A 58 -8.71 6.45 -8.59
CA TYR A 58 -9.29 6.17 -9.90
C TYR A 58 -10.71 6.69 -10.07
N PHE A 59 -11.48 6.76 -8.99
CA PHE A 59 -12.88 7.18 -9.06
C PHE A 59 -13.12 8.57 -8.52
N LYS A 60 -12.09 9.25 -8.12
CA LYS A 60 -12.19 10.60 -7.59
C LYS A 60 -12.86 11.56 -8.57
N GLU A 61 -12.50 11.46 -9.83
CA GLU A 61 -13.04 12.35 -10.85
C GLU A 61 -14.52 12.11 -11.13
N GLU A 62 -14.97 10.86 -10.99
CA GLU A 62 -16.37 10.54 -11.20
C GLU A 62 -17.28 11.16 -10.14
N PHE A 63 -16.77 11.29 -8.93
CA PHE A 63 -17.55 11.87 -7.82
C PHE A 63 -17.34 13.37 -7.68
N LYS A 64 -16.51 13.93 -8.50
CA LYS A 64 -16.14 15.34 -8.38
C LYS A 64 -17.09 16.27 -9.13
N CYS A 65 -18.09 15.76 -9.76
CA CYS A 65 -19.11 16.60 -10.40
C CYS A 65 -19.94 17.34 -9.35
#